data_dbfa1116c8c91444014066226feb25da
#
_entry.id   dbfa1116c8c91444014066226feb25da
#
_cell.length_a   1.000
_cell.length_b   1.000
_cell.length_c   1.000
_cell.angle_alpha   90.00
_cell.angle_beta   90.00
_cell.angle_gamma   90.00
#
_symmetry.space_group_name_H-M   'P 1'
#
loop_
_entity.id
_entity.type
_entity.pdbx_description
1 polymer ?
#
loop_
_entity_poly.entity_id
_entity_poly.type
_entity_poly.pdbx_seq_one_letter_code
_entity_poly.pdbx_strand_id
1 'polypeptide(L)'
;MKNLRLVWDVILTAQKINLMKLTIVKIVSCIFVLSIFAGVTEAQTPKKIAEKRAWTAYTFKGDGGKVCYMASAPIKQKGKYKVRGQPYALVTNRPSKKIKGEVNFIAGYTFKKGSSVKVSIGKTTFELFTEDDGAWSRDQSSDFKLVNSMKKGNRMIVVGRSSRGTKTTDTYSLSGFTAMKKRIDKECK
;
A
#
# COMPACT_ATOMS: atom_id res chain seq x y z
N MET A 1 66.26 36.40 -27.70
CA MET A 1 65.77 35.10 -27.16
C MET A 1 64.62 35.23 -26.18
N LYS A 2 64.13 36.38 -25.75
CA LYS A 2 62.99 36.55 -24.83
C LYS A 2 61.58 36.40 -25.48
N ASN A 3 61.46 36.72 -26.77
CA ASN A 3 60.16 36.73 -27.47
C ASN A 3 59.67 35.35 -27.88
N LEU A 4 60.56 34.34 -27.97
CA LEU A 4 60.13 32.98 -28.37
C LEU A 4 59.41 32.20 -27.22
N ARG A 5 59.80 32.49 -25.97
CA ARG A 5 59.14 31.88 -24.80
C ARG A 5 57.66 32.35 -24.60
N LEU A 6 57.45 33.65 -24.83
CA LEU A 6 56.11 34.22 -24.71
C LEU A 6 55.09 33.61 -25.69
N VAL A 7 55.51 33.32 -26.92
CA VAL A 7 54.69 32.72 -27.97
C VAL A 7 54.30 31.26 -27.60
N TRP A 8 55.24 30.49 -27.05
CA TRP A 8 54.98 29.12 -26.60
C TRP A 8 54.05 29.06 -25.41
N ASP A 9 54.13 29.96 -24.43
CA ASP A 9 53.26 30.03 -23.28
C ASP A 9 51.78 30.37 -23.67
N VAL A 10 51.63 31.27 -24.68
CA VAL A 10 50.31 31.62 -25.21
C VAL A 10 49.66 30.44 -25.95
N ILE A 11 50.46 29.69 -26.75
CA ILE A 11 49.93 28.50 -27.47
C ILE A 11 49.56 27.38 -26.53
N LEU A 12 50.36 27.10 -25.49
CA LEU A 12 50.07 26.07 -24.48
C LEU A 12 48.83 26.42 -23.63
N THR A 13 48.64 27.72 -23.31
CA THR A 13 47.45 28.15 -22.58
C THR A 13 46.16 28.03 -23.42
N ALA A 14 46.24 28.41 -24.70
CA ALA A 14 45.12 28.27 -25.63
C ALA A 14 44.70 26.78 -25.84
N GLN A 15 45.70 25.88 -25.92
CA GLN A 15 45.42 24.44 -26.03
C GLN A 15 44.78 23.85 -24.76
N LYS A 16 45.25 24.26 -23.57
CA LYS A 16 44.64 23.85 -22.29
C LYS A 16 43.16 24.32 -22.17
N ILE A 17 42.88 25.56 -22.59
CA ILE A 17 41.52 26.11 -22.55
C ILE A 17 40.58 25.36 -23.51
N ASN A 18 41.05 24.99 -24.71
CA ASN A 18 40.24 24.21 -25.65
C ASN A 18 40.00 22.77 -25.17
N LEU A 19 41.00 22.13 -24.57
CA LEU A 19 40.85 20.79 -24.01
C LEU A 19 39.85 20.79 -22.83
N MET A 20 39.92 21.81 -21.98
CA MET A 20 38.99 21.96 -20.82
C MET A 20 37.55 22.23 -21.27
N LYS A 21 37.35 23.05 -22.31
CA LYS A 21 36.03 23.28 -22.91
C LYS A 21 35.44 22.00 -23.52
N LEU A 22 36.27 21.21 -24.22
CA LEU A 22 35.83 19.93 -24.82
C LEU A 22 35.44 18.91 -23.77
N THR A 23 36.14 18.87 -22.63
CA THR A 23 35.82 17.97 -21.51
C THR A 23 34.52 18.38 -20.80
N ILE A 24 34.29 19.68 -20.58
CA ILE A 24 33.06 20.20 -19.96
C ILE A 24 31.84 19.92 -20.85
N VAL A 25 31.95 20.12 -22.17
CA VAL A 25 30.86 19.83 -23.12
C VAL A 25 30.49 18.33 -23.12
N LYS A 26 31.51 17.44 -23.05
CA LYS A 26 31.23 15.98 -22.95
C LYS A 26 30.56 15.57 -21.64
N ILE A 27 30.98 16.17 -20.52
CA ILE A 27 30.36 15.90 -19.19
C ILE A 27 28.92 16.41 -19.13
N VAL A 28 28.64 17.62 -19.63
CA VAL A 28 27.28 18.19 -19.69
C VAL A 28 26.38 17.38 -20.61
N SER A 29 26.90 16.89 -21.76
CA SER A 29 26.15 16.02 -22.67
C SER A 29 25.80 14.65 -22.04
N CYS A 30 26.72 14.05 -21.26
CA CYS A 30 26.43 12.80 -20.53
C CYS A 30 25.40 12.97 -19.42
N ILE A 31 25.41 14.09 -18.69
CA ILE A 31 24.42 14.36 -17.63
C ILE A 31 23.03 14.58 -18.22
N PHE A 32 22.94 15.22 -19.41
CA PHE A 32 21.65 15.45 -20.07
C PHE A 32 21.00 14.16 -20.62
N VAL A 33 21.80 13.17 -21.02
CA VAL A 33 21.29 11.87 -21.51
C VAL A 33 20.82 10.96 -20.35
N LEU A 34 21.40 11.09 -19.14
CA LEU A 34 20.97 10.32 -17.97
C LEU A 34 19.63 10.77 -17.38
N SER A 35 19.18 12.00 -17.65
CA SER A 35 17.94 12.56 -17.07
C SER A 35 16.65 12.13 -17.79
N ILE A 36 16.72 11.43 -18.93
CA ILE A 36 15.55 11.07 -19.74
C ILE A 36 14.92 9.72 -19.33
N PHE A 37 15.53 8.97 -18.41
CA PHE A 37 15.03 7.68 -17.93
C PHE A 37 14.35 7.71 -16.55
N ALA A 38 13.87 8.86 -16.10
CA ALA A 38 12.92 8.89 -14.99
C ALA A 38 11.57 8.36 -15.52
N GLY A 39 11.44 7.04 -15.58
CA GLY A 39 10.18 6.38 -15.88
C GLY A 39 9.15 6.83 -14.86
N VAL A 40 8.13 7.54 -15.31
CA VAL A 40 6.96 7.91 -14.49
C VAL A 40 6.26 6.60 -14.16
N THR A 41 6.48 6.06 -12.96
CA THR A 41 5.65 4.96 -12.44
C THR A 41 4.26 5.55 -12.17
N GLU A 42 3.37 5.40 -13.14
CA GLU A 42 1.96 5.75 -12.98
C GLU A 42 1.35 4.83 -11.93
N ALA A 43 1.10 5.37 -10.74
CA ALA A 43 0.36 4.66 -9.71
C ALA A 43 -1.06 4.43 -10.21
N GLN A 44 -1.37 3.18 -10.57
CA GLN A 44 -2.69 2.84 -11.09
C GLN A 44 -3.75 3.01 -10.01
N THR A 45 -4.64 3.98 -10.21
CA THR A 45 -5.78 4.21 -9.31
C THR A 45 -6.74 3.00 -9.33
N PRO A 46 -7.14 2.48 -8.16
CA PRO A 46 -8.09 1.40 -8.09
C PRO A 46 -9.44 1.77 -8.72
N LYS A 47 -9.91 0.93 -9.65
CA LYS A 47 -11.23 1.09 -10.29
C LYS A 47 -12.31 0.46 -9.42
N LYS A 48 -13.32 1.23 -9.01
CA LYS A 48 -14.53 0.70 -8.38
C LYS A 48 -15.29 -0.16 -9.40
N ILE A 49 -15.63 -1.40 -9.03
CA ILE A 49 -16.33 -2.36 -9.89
C ILE A 49 -17.74 -2.72 -9.41
N ALA A 50 -18.03 -2.53 -8.13
CA ALA A 50 -19.37 -2.71 -7.56
C ALA A 50 -19.44 -2.12 -6.14
N GLU A 51 -20.66 -1.90 -5.68
CA GLU A 51 -20.96 -1.51 -4.30
C GLU A 51 -22.26 -2.15 -3.85
N LYS A 52 -22.33 -2.61 -2.59
CA LYS A 52 -23.54 -3.10 -1.96
C LYS A 52 -23.52 -2.79 -0.48
N ARG A 53 -24.42 -1.88 -0.05
CA ARG A 53 -24.55 -1.49 1.36
C ARG A 53 -23.23 -0.95 1.96
N ALA A 54 -22.64 -1.65 2.96
CA ALA A 54 -21.43 -1.22 3.63
C ALA A 54 -20.11 -1.61 2.92
N TRP A 55 -20.17 -2.30 1.79
CA TRP A 55 -18.98 -2.84 1.11
C TRP A 55 -18.88 -2.37 -0.33
N THR A 56 -17.68 -1.95 -0.71
CA THR A 56 -17.34 -1.55 -2.09
C THR A 56 -16.22 -2.43 -2.62
N ALA A 57 -16.36 -2.91 -3.86
CA ALA A 57 -15.39 -3.76 -4.54
C ALA A 57 -14.59 -2.96 -5.58
N TYR A 58 -13.30 -3.24 -5.66
CA TYR A 58 -12.33 -2.57 -6.53
C TYR A 58 -11.46 -3.56 -7.26
N THR A 59 -10.85 -3.11 -8.35
CA THR A 59 -9.79 -3.83 -9.06
C THR A 59 -8.70 -2.85 -9.50
N PHE A 60 -7.46 -3.32 -9.55
CA PHE A 60 -6.34 -2.61 -10.16
C PHE A 60 -5.32 -3.62 -10.70
N LYS A 61 -4.39 -3.16 -11.52
CA LYS A 61 -3.24 -3.94 -11.99
C LYS A 61 -2.04 -3.56 -11.12
N GLY A 62 -1.62 -4.44 -10.22
CA GLY A 62 -0.39 -4.29 -9.44
C GLY A 62 0.80 -4.93 -10.17
N ASP A 63 2.00 -4.83 -9.58
CA ASP A 63 3.26 -5.35 -10.16
C ASP A 63 3.25 -6.86 -10.42
N GLY A 64 2.44 -7.60 -9.68
CA GLY A 64 2.25 -9.05 -9.83
C GLY A 64 0.98 -9.44 -10.60
N GLY A 65 0.32 -8.53 -11.31
CA GLY A 65 -0.90 -8.80 -12.07
C GLY A 65 -2.17 -8.22 -11.45
N LYS A 66 -3.33 -8.74 -11.86
CA LYS A 66 -4.64 -8.24 -11.41
C LYS A 66 -4.86 -8.50 -9.93
N VAL A 67 -5.30 -7.46 -9.22
CA VAL A 67 -5.72 -7.51 -7.81
C VAL A 67 -7.17 -7.06 -7.71
N CYS A 68 -7.98 -7.83 -7.00
CA CYS A 68 -9.36 -7.47 -6.68
C CYS A 68 -9.51 -7.43 -5.17
N TYR A 69 -10.07 -6.36 -4.64
CA TYR A 69 -10.33 -6.26 -3.22
C TYR A 69 -11.69 -5.62 -2.95
N MET A 70 -12.18 -5.84 -1.76
CA MET A 70 -13.35 -5.16 -1.24
C MET A 70 -13.02 -4.51 0.10
N ALA A 71 -13.59 -3.35 0.33
CA ALA A 71 -13.33 -2.54 1.52
C ALA A 71 -14.62 -2.07 2.18
N SER A 72 -14.56 -1.87 3.49
CA SER A 72 -15.61 -1.27 4.30
C SER A 72 -15.01 -0.38 5.37
N ALA A 73 -15.61 0.77 5.62
CA ALA A 73 -15.32 1.60 6.78
C ALA A 73 -16.21 1.18 7.97
N PRO A 74 -15.76 1.37 9.22
CA PRO A 74 -16.58 1.07 10.39
C PRO A 74 -17.77 2.04 10.50
N ILE A 75 -18.91 1.50 10.91
CA ILE A 75 -20.14 2.28 11.21
C ILE A 75 -20.09 2.92 12.59
N LYS A 76 -19.18 2.49 13.46
CA LYS A 76 -18.94 3.07 14.79
C LYS A 76 -17.47 2.88 15.17
N GLN A 77 -16.88 3.95 15.70
CA GLN A 77 -15.52 3.96 16.22
C GLN A 77 -15.52 4.41 17.68
N LYS A 78 -14.79 3.72 18.56
CA LYS A 78 -14.60 4.07 19.95
C LYS A 78 -13.13 4.01 20.33
N GLY A 79 -12.68 4.96 21.16
CA GLY A 79 -11.33 5.06 21.73
C GLY A 79 -11.05 6.46 22.23
N LYS A 80 -10.12 6.58 23.18
CA LYS A 80 -9.68 7.89 23.68
C LYS A 80 -8.49 8.37 22.83
N TYR A 81 -8.75 8.89 21.64
CA TYR A 81 -7.74 9.44 20.72
C TYR A 81 -8.13 10.86 20.30
N LYS A 82 -7.11 11.73 20.07
CA LYS A 82 -7.31 13.10 19.55
C LYS A 82 -7.37 13.09 18.02
N VAL A 83 -6.48 12.31 17.39
CA VAL A 83 -6.36 12.19 15.92
C VAL A 83 -6.21 10.71 15.58
N ARG A 84 -6.89 10.28 14.53
CA ARG A 84 -6.82 8.93 13.95
C ARG A 84 -7.09 9.02 12.45
N GLY A 85 -6.29 8.32 11.64
CA GLY A 85 -6.59 8.08 10.23
C GLY A 85 -7.84 7.22 10.05
N GLN A 86 -8.36 7.15 8.82
CA GLN A 86 -9.55 6.36 8.51
C GLN A 86 -9.26 4.86 8.59
N PRO A 87 -9.95 4.08 9.43
CA PRO A 87 -9.80 2.64 9.48
C PRO A 87 -10.63 1.94 8.38
N TYR A 88 -10.11 0.79 7.91
CA TYR A 88 -10.76 -0.05 6.92
C TYR A 88 -10.65 -1.54 7.27
N ALA A 89 -11.67 -2.30 6.91
CA ALA A 89 -11.61 -3.75 6.75
C ALA A 89 -11.50 -4.05 5.25
N LEU A 90 -10.55 -4.92 4.87
CA LEU A 90 -10.28 -5.30 3.49
C LEU A 90 -10.32 -6.81 3.33
N VAL A 91 -10.77 -7.25 2.15
CA VAL A 91 -10.64 -8.65 1.72
C VAL A 91 -10.12 -8.66 0.28
N THR A 92 -9.00 -9.33 0.05
CA THR A 92 -8.23 -9.25 -1.18
C THR A 92 -8.06 -10.60 -1.85
N ASN A 93 -8.15 -10.62 -3.18
CA ASN A 93 -7.75 -11.72 -4.06
C ASN A 93 -6.58 -11.28 -4.93
N ARG A 94 -5.49 -12.10 -4.99
CA ARG A 94 -4.33 -11.92 -5.86
C ARG A 94 -4.06 -13.23 -6.59
N PRO A 95 -4.65 -13.48 -7.78
CA PRO A 95 -4.53 -14.76 -8.51
C PRO A 95 -3.09 -15.16 -8.80
N SER A 96 -2.25 -14.21 -9.22
CA SER A 96 -0.83 -14.45 -9.51
C SER A 96 -0.02 -14.97 -8.32
N LYS A 97 -0.46 -14.64 -7.10
CA LYS A 97 0.14 -15.14 -5.85
C LYS A 97 -0.65 -16.28 -5.21
N LYS A 98 -1.67 -16.81 -5.90
CA LYS A 98 -2.59 -17.84 -5.39
C LYS A 98 -3.28 -17.44 -4.07
N ILE A 99 -3.41 -16.13 -3.80
CA ILE A 99 -4.06 -15.58 -2.61
C ILE A 99 -5.54 -15.36 -2.92
N LYS A 100 -6.42 -15.94 -2.10
CA LYS A 100 -7.88 -15.82 -2.22
C LYS A 100 -8.53 -15.53 -0.87
N GLY A 101 -9.06 -14.31 -0.75
CA GLY A 101 -9.79 -13.91 0.46
C GLY A 101 -8.91 -13.55 1.64
N GLU A 102 -7.69 -13.04 1.42
CA GLU A 102 -6.84 -12.49 2.46
C GLU A 102 -7.55 -11.35 3.18
N VAL A 103 -7.69 -11.44 4.49
CA VAL A 103 -8.37 -10.44 5.31
C VAL A 103 -7.34 -9.60 6.04
N ASN A 104 -7.46 -8.29 5.91
CA ASN A 104 -6.67 -7.37 6.71
C ASN A 104 -7.49 -6.17 7.20
N PHE A 105 -7.03 -5.57 8.28
CA PHE A 105 -7.61 -4.38 8.87
C PHE A 105 -6.55 -3.29 8.95
N ILE A 106 -6.84 -2.14 8.37
CA ILE A 106 -6.05 -0.91 8.56
C ILE A 106 -6.65 -0.15 9.72
N ALA A 107 -5.82 0.17 10.71
CA ALA A 107 -6.33 0.79 11.94
C ALA A 107 -6.42 2.32 11.87
N GLY A 108 -5.68 2.96 10.94
CA GLY A 108 -5.50 4.41 10.91
C GLY A 108 -4.57 4.93 12.02
N TYR A 109 -3.77 4.05 12.63
CA TYR A 109 -2.69 4.33 13.57
C TYR A 109 -1.73 3.14 13.61
N THR A 110 -0.48 3.36 13.99
CA THR A 110 0.48 2.27 14.21
C THR A 110 0.11 1.47 15.45
N PHE A 111 -0.01 0.16 15.32
CA PHE A 111 -0.30 -0.74 16.43
C PHE A 111 0.83 -0.79 17.46
N LYS A 112 0.49 -1.12 18.70
CA LYS A 112 1.50 -1.41 19.74
C LYS A 112 2.29 -2.66 19.31
N LYS A 113 3.61 -2.55 19.27
CA LYS A 113 4.51 -3.66 18.90
C LYS A 113 4.22 -4.92 19.73
N GLY A 114 4.13 -6.06 19.07
CA GLY A 114 3.81 -7.35 19.70
C GLY A 114 2.36 -7.48 20.20
N SER A 115 1.47 -6.54 19.86
CA SER A 115 0.04 -6.69 20.18
C SER A 115 -0.68 -7.50 19.11
N SER A 116 -1.88 -7.96 19.45
CA SER A 116 -2.81 -8.58 18.50
C SER A 116 -4.10 -7.76 18.38
N VAL A 117 -4.83 -8.01 17.29
CA VAL A 117 -6.18 -7.51 17.07
C VAL A 117 -7.18 -8.64 17.28
N LYS A 118 -8.24 -8.37 18.07
CA LYS A 118 -9.35 -9.30 18.25
C LYS A 118 -10.50 -8.91 17.33
N VAL A 119 -10.96 -9.86 16.52
CA VAL A 119 -12.12 -9.71 15.62
C VAL A 119 -13.22 -10.63 16.09
N SER A 120 -14.36 -10.07 16.51
CA SER A 120 -15.51 -10.84 17.01
C SER A 120 -16.70 -10.73 16.06
N ILE A 121 -17.28 -11.87 15.70
CA ILE A 121 -18.48 -12.00 14.86
C ILE A 121 -19.44 -12.98 15.53
N GLY A 122 -20.56 -12.49 16.04
CA GLY A 122 -21.45 -13.28 16.89
C GLY A 122 -20.72 -13.79 18.14
N LYS A 123 -20.65 -15.11 18.30
CA LYS A 123 -19.95 -15.79 19.42
C LYS A 123 -18.50 -16.18 19.07
N THR A 124 -18.07 -16.02 17.83
CA THR A 124 -16.74 -16.43 17.37
C THR A 124 -15.76 -15.26 17.45
N THR A 125 -14.56 -15.52 17.97
CA THR A 125 -13.47 -14.54 18.04
C THR A 125 -12.23 -15.07 17.29
N PHE A 126 -11.60 -14.21 16.53
CA PHE A 126 -10.37 -14.45 15.80
C PHE A 126 -9.29 -13.51 16.35
N GLU A 127 -8.05 -13.98 16.35
CA GLU A 127 -6.89 -13.18 16.75
C GLU A 127 -5.96 -13.01 15.54
N LEU A 128 -5.65 -11.75 15.21
CA LEU A 128 -4.79 -11.37 14.11
C LEU A 128 -3.49 -10.78 14.64
N PHE A 129 -2.36 -11.05 13.97
CA PHE A 129 -1.11 -10.38 14.27
C PHE A 129 -1.08 -8.97 13.68
N THR A 130 -0.24 -8.10 14.25
CA THR A 130 -0.14 -6.71 13.83
C THR A 130 1.26 -6.39 13.32
N GLU A 131 1.32 -5.58 12.26
CA GLU A 131 2.53 -4.98 11.72
C GLU A 131 2.18 -3.57 11.26
N ASP A 132 2.95 -2.58 11.68
CA ASP A 132 2.68 -1.15 11.46
C ASP A 132 1.24 -0.75 11.79
N ASP A 133 0.44 -0.33 10.83
CA ASP A 133 -0.97 0.06 10.97
C ASP A 133 -1.95 -1.02 10.53
N GLY A 134 -1.45 -2.18 10.11
CA GLY A 134 -2.21 -3.30 9.60
C GLY A 134 -2.31 -4.47 10.59
N ALA A 135 -3.40 -5.26 10.45
CA ALA A 135 -3.57 -6.53 11.14
C ALA A 135 -4.03 -7.61 10.14
N TRP A 136 -3.42 -8.81 10.21
CA TRP A 136 -3.62 -9.92 9.28
C TRP A 136 -3.85 -11.24 9.99
N SER A 137 -4.53 -12.16 9.30
CA SER A 137 -4.56 -13.57 9.68
C SER A 137 -3.16 -14.20 9.48
N ARG A 138 -2.84 -15.22 10.28
CA ARG A 138 -1.53 -15.90 10.19
C ARG A 138 -1.35 -16.71 8.91
N ASP A 139 -2.44 -17.21 8.36
CA ASP A 139 -2.44 -18.13 7.22
C ASP A 139 -3.78 -18.09 6.47
N GLN A 140 -3.79 -18.68 5.27
CA GLN A 140 -4.96 -18.73 4.40
C GLN A 140 -6.14 -19.53 4.99
N SER A 141 -5.87 -20.54 5.84
CA SER A 141 -6.93 -21.29 6.52
C SER A 141 -7.67 -20.42 7.52
N SER A 142 -6.94 -19.58 8.25
CA SER A 142 -7.48 -18.58 9.18
C SER A 142 -8.31 -17.53 8.45
N ASP A 143 -7.82 -17.02 7.29
CA ASP A 143 -8.60 -16.13 6.41
C ASP A 143 -9.91 -16.77 5.97
N PHE A 144 -9.85 -18.03 5.52
CA PHE A 144 -11.05 -18.77 5.08
C PHE A 144 -12.09 -18.89 6.19
N LYS A 145 -11.68 -19.21 7.42
CA LYS A 145 -12.56 -19.29 8.60
C LYS A 145 -13.18 -17.92 8.90
N LEU A 146 -12.38 -16.86 8.89
CA LEU A 146 -12.83 -15.49 9.14
C LEU A 146 -13.81 -15.03 8.07
N VAL A 147 -13.50 -15.22 6.77
CA VAL A 147 -14.39 -14.89 5.64
C VAL A 147 -15.72 -15.65 5.76
N ASN A 148 -15.71 -16.93 6.15
CA ASN A 148 -16.94 -17.70 6.32
C ASN A 148 -17.80 -17.18 7.48
N SER A 149 -17.17 -16.73 8.57
CA SER A 149 -17.89 -16.06 9.67
C SER A 149 -18.46 -14.70 9.23
N MET A 150 -17.70 -13.93 8.44
CA MET A 150 -18.17 -12.64 7.88
C MET A 150 -19.38 -12.83 6.94
N LYS A 151 -19.41 -13.91 6.14
CA LYS A 151 -20.58 -14.23 5.28
C LYS A 151 -21.86 -14.54 6.07
N LYS A 152 -21.73 -15.11 7.27
CA LYS A 152 -22.86 -15.54 8.11
C LYS A 152 -23.26 -14.48 9.15
N GLY A 153 -22.36 -13.53 9.43
CA GLY A 153 -22.57 -12.52 10.46
C GLY A 153 -23.30 -11.28 9.95
N ASN A 154 -23.86 -10.51 10.87
CA ASN A 154 -24.48 -9.21 10.59
C ASN A 154 -23.57 -8.05 10.97
N ARG A 155 -22.71 -8.25 11.98
CA ARG A 155 -21.82 -7.24 12.55
C ARG A 155 -20.50 -7.86 12.97
N MET A 156 -19.45 -7.09 12.82
CA MET A 156 -18.08 -7.45 13.20
C MET A 156 -17.52 -6.37 14.12
N ILE A 157 -16.90 -6.77 15.23
CA ILE A 157 -16.26 -5.88 16.20
C ILE A 157 -14.76 -6.15 16.14
N VAL A 158 -13.98 -5.10 15.90
CA VAL A 158 -12.51 -5.13 15.81
C VAL A 158 -11.93 -4.33 16.96
N VAL A 159 -11.12 -4.99 17.78
CA VAL A 159 -10.49 -4.37 18.96
C VAL A 159 -8.98 -4.42 18.79
N GLY A 160 -8.34 -3.25 18.82
CA GLY A 160 -6.89 -3.10 18.72
C GLY A 160 -6.35 -2.15 19.77
N ARG A 161 -5.01 -2.01 19.80
CA ARG A 161 -4.30 -1.09 20.68
C ARG A 161 -3.23 -0.35 19.90
N SER A 162 -3.25 1.00 19.96
CA SER A 162 -2.26 1.84 19.30
C SER A 162 -0.90 1.77 20.00
N SER A 163 0.16 2.19 19.32
CA SER A 163 1.52 2.33 19.89
C SER A 163 1.55 3.21 21.15
N ARG A 164 0.62 4.17 21.27
CA ARG A 164 0.43 5.02 22.45
C ARG A 164 -0.37 4.34 23.56
N GLY A 165 -0.76 3.07 23.41
CA GLY A 165 -1.53 2.31 24.41
C GLY A 165 -3.05 2.50 24.34
N THR A 166 -3.57 3.36 23.47
CA THR A 166 -5.02 3.59 23.34
C THR A 166 -5.72 2.36 22.78
N LYS A 167 -6.69 1.82 23.54
CA LYS A 167 -7.59 0.77 23.05
C LYS A 167 -8.63 1.40 22.13
N THR A 168 -8.82 0.81 20.93
CA THR A 168 -9.89 1.16 20.01
C THR A 168 -10.85 0.01 19.84
N THR A 169 -12.10 0.33 19.51
CA THR A 169 -13.14 -0.63 19.19
C THR A 169 -13.93 -0.12 18.00
N ASP A 170 -13.79 -0.79 16.87
CA ASP A 170 -14.46 -0.46 15.62
C ASP A 170 -15.57 -1.47 15.35
N THR A 171 -16.73 -0.99 14.93
CA THR A 171 -17.84 -1.85 14.56
C THR A 171 -18.11 -1.71 13.08
N TYR A 172 -18.06 -2.82 12.36
CA TYR A 172 -18.35 -2.91 10.93
C TYR A 172 -19.70 -3.58 10.69
N SER A 173 -20.43 -3.11 9.68
CA SER A 173 -21.58 -3.82 9.15
C SER A 173 -21.13 -4.89 8.16
N LEU A 174 -21.68 -6.09 8.25
CA LEU A 174 -21.44 -7.15 7.27
C LEU A 174 -22.52 -7.20 6.18
N SER A 175 -23.45 -6.24 6.20
CA SER A 175 -24.47 -6.10 5.15
C SER A 175 -23.81 -5.78 3.80
N GLY A 176 -24.06 -6.62 2.80
CA GLY A 176 -23.44 -6.51 1.46
C GLY A 176 -22.15 -7.31 1.28
N PHE A 177 -21.54 -7.82 2.37
CA PHE A 177 -20.28 -8.57 2.34
C PHE A 177 -20.30 -9.72 1.35
N THR A 178 -21.28 -10.64 1.47
CA THR A 178 -21.35 -11.83 0.61
C THR A 178 -21.50 -11.49 -0.87
N ALA A 179 -22.25 -10.44 -1.21
CA ALA A 179 -22.41 -10.00 -2.59
C ALA A 179 -21.09 -9.46 -3.16
N MET A 180 -20.37 -8.63 -2.39
CA MET A 180 -19.08 -8.08 -2.84
C MET A 180 -17.99 -9.14 -2.87
N LYS A 181 -17.97 -10.11 -1.93
CA LYS A 181 -17.05 -11.24 -1.99
C LYS A 181 -17.24 -12.07 -3.26
N LYS A 182 -18.49 -12.39 -3.63
CA LYS A 182 -18.80 -13.06 -4.91
C LYS A 182 -18.33 -12.21 -6.11
N ARG A 183 -18.46 -10.88 -6.03
CA ARG A 183 -18.03 -9.98 -7.12
C ARG A 183 -16.52 -10.01 -7.33
N ILE A 184 -15.71 -9.88 -6.28
CA ILE A 184 -14.25 -9.96 -6.40
C ILE A 184 -13.78 -11.37 -6.77
N ASP A 185 -14.48 -12.43 -6.34
CA ASP A 185 -14.17 -13.82 -6.72
C ASP A 185 -14.42 -14.07 -8.21
N LYS A 186 -15.45 -13.44 -8.79
CA LYS A 186 -15.73 -13.51 -10.22
C LYS A 186 -14.73 -12.70 -11.04
N GLU A 187 -14.35 -11.53 -10.56
CA GLU A 187 -13.45 -10.60 -11.23
C GLU A 187 -11.99 -11.08 -11.25
N CYS A 188 -11.56 -11.74 -10.17
CA CYS A 188 -10.22 -12.28 -9.97
C CYS A 188 -10.29 -13.82 -9.85
N LYS A 189 -10.68 -14.45 -10.95
CA LYS A 189 -10.61 -15.92 -11.12
C LYS A 189 -9.19 -16.34 -11.44
#